data_50b5308eb2cd9f0ac6d0b1f6d8a0cdf9
#
_entry.id   50b5308eb2cd9f0ac6d0b1f6d8a0cdf9
#
_cell.length_a   1.000
_cell.length_b   1.000
_cell.length_c   1.000
_cell.angle_alpha   90.00
_cell.angle_beta   90.00
_cell.angle_gamma   90.00
#
_symmetry.space_group_name_H-M   'P 1'
#
loop_
_entity.id
_entity.type
_entity.pdbx_description
1 polymer ?
#
loop_
_entity_poly.entity_id
_entity_poly.type
_entity_poly.pdbx_seq_one_letter_code
_entity_poly.pdbx_strand_id
1 'polypeptide(L)'
;GASHIFKPRAVGEGMGRTWYAPWSNGSAYALPIAVGAKMTQMENRIVLCRFKDGYGPVGAYFLHLKTYTQNANGENYEKKWYDKTKELVGEYIDHHPTPTCLRNHAFIQEVMAGGGPIHMVTKEAFQDPHLETVGWENFLGMTVGQAVVWASQNIDPKYTNPELTTSEPYVMGSHATCSGAWVSGPEDIAPPEYFWGYNRMMTVEGLFGAGDTVGGSAHKFSSGSFTEGRLAAKAAVKYIEDKKADNLKVSDKQCNDLKEIIYKPLDNYTIGRNEITGGTVSPSYISPIQGLQRLQKIMDEYVGGITSNYMTNGNMLKRGLELLDWLQEDLEKVGAEDYHQLMRAWELKHRALTSQCVTEHTLFREETRWPGYYYRGDHMKLDDENW
;
A
#
# COMPACT_ATOMS: atom_id res chain seq x y z
N GLY A 1 -7.33 2.08 -0.38
CA GLY A 1 -6.01 1.45 -0.36
C GLY A 1 -5.90 0.32 0.65
N ALA A 2 -4.79 -0.42 0.61
CA ALA A 2 -4.48 -1.47 1.56
C ALA A 2 -3.23 -1.12 2.35
N SER A 3 -3.40 -0.89 3.65
CA SER A 3 -2.33 -0.75 4.62
C SER A 3 -2.31 -1.94 5.57
N HIS A 4 -1.20 -2.14 6.24
CA HIS A 4 -1.02 -3.21 7.22
C HIS A 4 -1.21 -4.64 6.69
N ILE A 5 -1.03 -4.86 5.39
CA ILE A 5 -0.86 -6.20 4.82
C ILE A 5 0.60 -6.69 4.96
N PHE A 6 1.55 -5.77 5.04
CA PHE A 6 2.94 -6.06 5.39
C PHE A 6 3.22 -5.72 6.87
N LYS A 7 4.18 -6.42 7.46
CA LYS A 7 4.63 -6.16 8.82
C LYS A 7 5.27 -4.76 8.91
N PRO A 8 4.79 -3.88 9.79
CA PRO A 8 5.46 -2.60 10.04
C PRO A 8 6.81 -2.82 10.75
N ARG A 9 7.67 -1.80 10.73
CA ARG A 9 8.92 -1.84 11.48
C ARG A 9 8.69 -2.05 12.97
N ALA A 10 9.59 -2.80 13.60
CA ALA A 10 9.54 -3.06 15.04
C ALA A 10 9.80 -1.78 15.85
N VAL A 11 9.47 -1.86 17.14
CA VAL A 11 9.81 -0.83 18.13
C VAL A 11 11.32 -0.59 18.14
N GLY A 12 11.75 0.66 18.13
CA GLY A 12 13.17 1.04 18.06
C GLY A 12 13.73 1.21 16.64
N GLU A 13 12.99 0.73 15.62
CA GLU A 13 13.36 0.88 14.21
C GLU A 13 12.46 1.87 13.46
N GLY A 14 11.97 2.90 14.13
CA GLY A 14 10.97 3.82 13.58
C GLY A 14 9.54 3.38 13.80
N MET A 15 9.37 2.48 14.75
CA MET A 15 8.18 2.20 15.54
C MET A 15 6.84 2.23 14.86
N GLY A 16 6.44 1.26 14.07
CA GLY A 16 5.01 1.03 13.84
C GLY A 16 4.14 2.27 13.55
N ARG A 17 4.75 3.44 13.39
CA ARG A 17 4.09 4.67 12.99
C ARG A 17 3.85 4.59 11.52
N THR A 18 2.62 4.26 11.16
CA THR A 18 2.27 4.18 9.76
C THR A 18 1.94 5.57 9.24
N TRP A 19 2.35 5.83 8.02
CA TRP A 19 1.97 7.07 7.37
C TRP A 19 0.49 7.08 6.95
N TYR A 20 -0.02 5.93 6.54
CA TYR A 20 -1.39 5.80 6.04
C TYR A 20 -2.35 5.35 7.13
N ALA A 21 -3.62 5.71 6.98
CA ALA A 21 -4.64 5.37 7.98
C ALA A 21 -4.67 3.86 8.26
N PRO A 22 -4.58 3.42 9.52
CA PRO A 22 -4.52 2.00 9.87
C PRO A 22 -5.78 1.22 9.49
N TRP A 23 -6.90 1.87 9.29
CA TRP A 23 -8.15 1.29 8.80
C TRP A 23 -8.30 1.30 7.28
N SER A 24 -7.27 1.69 6.53
CA SER A 24 -7.16 1.40 5.09
C SER A 24 -6.83 -0.08 4.88
N ASN A 25 -7.84 -0.91 4.90
CA ASN A 25 -7.75 -2.37 5.05
C ASN A 25 -7.90 -3.15 3.73
N GLY A 26 -7.94 -2.48 2.59
CA GLY A 26 -8.08 -3.13 1.29
C GLY A 26 -9.52 -3.47 0.89
N SER A 27 -10.55 -3.03 1.63
CA SER A 27 -11.94 -3.30 1.26
C SER A 27 -12.29 -2.84 -0.16
N ALA A 28 -11.71 -1.71 -0.59
CA ALA A 28 -11.89 -1.18 -1.94
C ALA A 28 -11.35 -2.11 -3.06
N TYR A 29 -10.47 -3.04 -2.72
CA TYR A 29 -9.98 -4.09 -3.63
C TYR A 29 -10.70 -5.42 -3.38
N ALA A 30 -10.84 -5.80 -2.11
CA ALA A 30 -11.43 -7.07 -1.73
C ALA A 30 -12.88 -7.23 -2.19
N LEU A 31 -13.69 -6.18 -2.08
CA LEU A 31 -15.10 -6.23 -2.50
C LEU A 31 -15.26 -6.46 -4.00
N PRO A 32 -14.57 -5.73 -4.92
CA PRO A 32 -14.55 -6.07 -6.32
C PRO A 32 -14.05 -7.50 -6.62
N ILE A 33 -12.97 -7.93 -5.98
CA ILE A 33 -12.43 -9.30 -6.15
C ILE A 33 -13.49 -10.34 -5.76
N ALA A 34 -14.16 -10.15 -4.63
CA ALA A 34 -15.17 -11.09 -4.12
C ALA A 34 -16.35 -11.29 -5.08
N VAL A 35 -16.66 -10.30 -5.92
CA VAL A 35 -17.70 -10.41 -6.96
C VAL A 35 -17.17 -10.72 -8.35
N GLY A 36 -15.89 -11.06 -8.48
CA GLY A 36 -15.26 -11.51 -9.72
C GLY A 36 -14.79 -10.39 -10.65
N ALA A 37 -14.65 -9.16 -10.17
CA ALA A 37 -14.06 -8.08 -10.95
C ALA A 37 -12.56 -8.34 -11.18
N LYS A 38 -12.09 -8.05 -12.39
CA LYS A 38 -10.66 -8.13 -12.72
C LYS A 38 -9.91 -6.96 -12.08
N MET A 39 -8.72 -7.26 -11.60
CA MET A 39 -7.79 -6.29 -11.02
C MET A 39 -6.63 -6.04 -11.97
N THR A 40 -5.95 -4.91 -11.81
CA THR A 40 -4.76 -4.57 -12.59
C THR A 40 -3.65 -4.01 -11.69
N GLN A 41 -2.40 -4.35 -12.01
CA GLN A 41 -1.18 -3.82 -11.39
C GLN A 41 -1.15 -3.94 -9.86
N MET A 42 -1.74 -4.99 -9.29
CA MET A 42 -1.80 -5.17 -7.84
C MET A 42 -0.42 -5.47 -7.23
N GLU A 43 0.57 -5.86 -8.01
CA GLU A 43 1.97 -5.97 -7.61
C GLU A 43 2.58 -4.59 -7.28
N ASN A 44 2.05 -3.52 -7.86
CA ASN A 44 2.56 -2.17 -7.69
C ASN A 44 2.21 -1.63 -6.30
N ARG A 45 3.23 -1.32 -5.55
CA ARG A 45 3.17 -0.85 -4.17
C ARG A 45 4.19 0.26 -3.97
N ILE A 46 3.99 1.08 -2.95
CA ILE A 46 4.94 2.12 -2.58
C ILE A 46 5.65 1.76 -1.28
N VAL A 47 6.96 1.96 -1.25
CA VAL A 47 7.77 2.02 -0.04
C VAL A 47 8.19 3.47 0.13
N LEU A 48 7.92 4.02 1.28
CA LEU A 48 8.23 5.41 1.58
C LEU A 48 9.58 5.53 2.28
N CYS A 49 10.39 6.48 1.85
CA CYS A 49 11.42 7.04 2.71
C CYS A 49 10.74 7.94 3.75
N ARG A 50 11.04 7.77 5.02
CA ARG A 50 10.46 8.53 6.13
C ARG A 50 11.48 8.82 7.22
N PHE A 51 11.18 9.76 8.10
CA PHE A 51 11.98 9.95 9.31
C PHE A 51 11.84 8.76 10.25
N LYS A 52 12.97 8.27 10.76
CA LYS A 52 13.01 7.08 11.62
C LYS A 52 12.15 7.25 12.86
N ASP A 53 12.24 8.39 13.52
CA ASP A 53 11.52 8.70 14.75
C ASP A 53 10.28 9.60 14.51
N GLY A 54 9.81 9.62 13.28
CA GLY A 54 8.66 10.37 12.87
C GLY A 54 7.62 9.52 12.17
N TYR A 55 6.71 10.20 11.50
CA TYR A 55 5.79 9.59 10.57
C TYR A 55 5.71 10.44 9.29
N GLY A 56 5.21 9.85 8.24
CA GLY A 56 5.01 10.56 6.99
C GLY A 56 6.18 10.46 6.01
N PRO A 57 5.86 10.59 4.73
CA PRO A 57 6.83 10.52 3.64
C PRO A 57 7.69 11.78 3.63
N VAL A 58 8.94 11.63 3.27
CA VAL A 58 9.90 12.74 3.21
C VAL A 58 9.97 13.41 1.84
N GLY A 59 9.23 12.93 0.83
CA GLY A 59 9.30 13.46 -0.54
C GLY A 59 9.08 14.98 -0.64
N ALA A 60 8.09 15.49 0.09
CA ALA A 60 7.81 16.92 0.14
C ALA A 60 8.94 17.75 0.78
N TYR A 61 9.68 17.18 1.71
CA TYR A 61 10.80 17.86 2.37
C TYR A 61 11.95 18.09 1.41
N PHE A 62 12.26 17.13 0.53
CA PHE A 62 13.24 17.32 -0.53
C PHE A 62 12.88 18.48 -1.46
N LEU A 63 11.59 18.67 -1.74
CA LEU A 63 11.12 19.75 -2.58
C LEU A 63 11.16 21.11 -1.86
N HIS A 64 10.61 21.20 -0.65
CA HIS A 64 10.48 22.48 0.08
C HIS A 64 11.79 22.95 0.68
N LEU A 65 12.62 22.05 1.19
CA LEU A 65 13.90 22.37 1.78
C LEU A 65 15.07 22.20 0.81
N LYS A 66 14.82 21.79 -0.44
CA LYS A 66 15.85 21.55 -1.47
C LYS A 66 17.03 20.76 -0.95
N THR A 67 16.76 19.75 -0.15
CA THR A 67 17.77 18.97 0.56
C THR A 67 18.07 17.65 -0.18
N TYR A 68 19.11 16.98 0.27
CA TYR A 68 19.56 15.67 -0.23
C TYR A 68 19.84 14.72 0.95
N THR A 69 20.22 13.48 0.65
CA THR A 69 20.58 12.48 1.65
C THR A 69 22.07 12.24 1.71
N GLN A 70 22.57 11.93 2.91
CA GLN A 70 23.94 11.49 3.15
C GLN A 70 23.98 10.20 3.92
N ASN A 71 25.06 9.40 3.70
CA ASN A 71 25.35 8.20 4.48
C ASN A 71 26.00 8.54 5.83
N ALA A 72 26.36 7.51 6.59
CA ALA A 72 27.04 7.67 7.90
C ALA A 72 28.36 8.42 7.85
N ASN A 73 29.05 8.42 6.70
CA ASN A 73 30.31 9.13 6.49
C ASN A 73 30.12 10.58 6.04
N GLY A 74 28.86 11.05 5.87
CA GLY A 74 28.57 12.39 5.38
C GLY A 74 28.64 12.53 3.84
N GLU A 75 28.65 11.42 3.10
CA GLU A 75 28.76 11.38 1.65
C GLU A 75 27.38 11.33 0.98
N ASN A 76 27.19 12.10 -0.09
CA ASN A 76 26.05 11.91 -0.99
C ASN A 76 26.31 10.65 -1.84
N TYR A 77 25.55 9.61 -1.59
CA TYR A 77 25.71 8.29 -2.20
C TYR A 77 24.93 8.08 -3.50
N GLU A 78 24.07 8.99 -3.91
CA GLU A 78 23.19 8.80 -5.08
C GLU A 78 23.98 8.51 -6.36
N LYS A 79 25.08 9.23 -6.57
CA LYS A 79 25.98 9.02 -7.72
C LYS A 79 26.68 7.65 -7.72
N LYS A 80 26.97 7.11 -6.54
CA LYS A 80 27.61 5.80 -6.37
C LYS A 80 26.76 4.66 -6.94
N TRP A 81 25.44 4.81 -6.87
CA TRP A 81 24.51 3.77 -7.29
C TRP A 81 23.94 4.00 -8.69
N TYR A 82 24.24 5.11 -9.34
CA TYR A 82 23.68 5.49 -10.63
C TYR A 82 23.88 4.42 -11.72
N ASP A 83 25.15 4.01 -11.98
CA ASP A 83 25.45 3.06 -13.06
C ASP A 83 24.77 1.70 -12.84
N LYS A 84 24.81 1.19 -11.62
CA LYS A 84 24.15 -0.07 -11.27
C LYS A 84 22.63 0.01 -11.40
N THR A 85 22.04 1.14 -11.06
CA THR A 85 20.60 1.37 -11.24
C THR A 85 20.27 1.46 -12.73
N LYS A 86 21.11 2.10 -13.52
CA LYS A 86 20.93 2.17 -14.98
C LYS A 86 20.96 0.81 -15.66
N GLU A 87 21.78 -0.11 -15.16
CA GLU A 87 21.79 -1.52 -15.64
C GLU A 87 20.44 -2.26 -15.38
N LEU A 88 19.67 -1.84 -14.37
CA LEU A 88 18.39 -2.45 -14.04
C LEU A 88 17.22 -1.85 -14.81
N VAL A 89 17.18 -0.52 -14.93
CA VAL A 89 16.01 0.24 -15.41
C VAL A 89 16.27 1.09 -16.65
N GLY A 90 17.46 0.99 -17.27
CA GLY A 90 17.79 1.74 -18.47
C GLY A 90 17.70 3.26 -18.26
N GLU A 91 17.12 3.94 -19.23
CA GLU A 91 17.04 5.41 -19.26
C GLU A 91 16.04 6.00 -18.24
N TYR A 92 15.23 5.19 -17.58
CA TYR A 92 14.28 5.67 -16.56
C TYR A 92 14.98 6.40 -15.40
N ILE A 93 16.27 6.08 -15.12
CA ILE A 93 17.05 6.80 -14.10
C ILE A 93 17.33 8.26 -14.48
N ASP A 94 17.34 8.57 -15.77
CA ASP A 94 17.66 9.90 -16.29
C ASP A 94 16.45 10.85 -16.24
N HIS A 95 15.27 10.37 -15.86
CA HIS A 95 14.10 11.22 -15.65
C HIS A 95 14.31 12.24 -14.54
N HIS A 96 13.89 13.46 -14.77
CA HIS A 96 13.99 14.53 -13.78
C HIS A 96 12.59 15.09 -13.45
N PRO A 97 12.19 15.14 -12.15
CA PRO A 97 12.92 14.64 -10.97
C PRO A 97 13.05 13.12 -10.96
N THR A 98 14.13 12.62 -10.35
CA THR A 98 14.36 11.17 -10.21
C THR A 98 13.14 10.47 -9.60
N PRO A 99 12.62 9.39 -10.21
CA PRO A 99 11.51 8.64 -9.66
C PRO A 99 11.75 8.20 -8.22
N THR A 100 10.71 8.28 -7.38
CA THR A 100 10.83 7.99 -5.94
C THR A 100 11.35 6.59 -5.67
N CYS A 101 10.94 5.60 -6.48
CA CYS A 101 11.43 4.23 -6.35
C CYS A 101 12.96 4.14 -6.53
N LEU A 102 13.53 4.88 -7.48
CA LEU A 102 14.97 4.85 -7.74
C LEU A 102 15.79 5.54 -6.64
N ARG A 103 15.27 6.61 -6.04
CA ARG A 103 15.86 7.19 -4.81
C ARG A 103 15.84 6.19 -3.66
N ASN A 104 14.72 5.50 -3.46
CA ASN A 104 14.63 4.44 -2.46
C ASN A 104 15.56 3.27 -2.77
N HIS A 105 15.72 2.92 -4.04
CA HIS A 105 16.69 1.90 -4.44
C HIS A 105 18.10 2.27 -4.00
N ALA A 106 18.58 3.45 -4.33
CA ALA A 106 19.88 3.94 -3.91
C ALA A 106 20.04 3.92 -2.38
N PHE A 107 18.99 4.36 -1.66
CA PHE A 107 18.94 4.31 -0.19
C PHE A 107 19.10 2.88 0.34
N ILE A 108 18.32 1.94 -0.15
CA ILE A 108 18.35 0.54 0.28
C ILE A 108 19.71 -0.09 -0.02
N GLN A 109 20.26 0.15 -1.21
CA GLN A 109 21.57 -0.37 -1.60
C GLN A 109 22.68 0.19 -0.70
N GLU A 110 22.63 1.49 -0.35
CA GLU A 110 23.62 2.09 0.53
C GLU A 110 23.56 1.50 1.95
N VAL A 111 22.36 1.31 2.49
CA VAL A 111 22.18 0.65 3.81
C VAL A 111 22.69 -0.79 3.78
N MET A 112 22.37 -1.56 2.74
CA MET A 112 22.82 -2.94 2.58
C MET A 112 24.35 -3.04 2.43
N ALA A 113 24.97 -2.03 1.84
CA ALA A 113 26.43 -1.92 1.72
C ALA A 113 27.14 -1.45 3.00
N GLY A 114 26.40 -1.24 4.11
CA GLY A 114 26.94 -0.80 5.39
C GLY A 114 27.09 0.72 5.52
N GLY A 115 26.55 1.52 4.60
CA GLY A 115 26.62 2.99 4.64
C GLY A 115 25.58 3.65 5.55
N GLY A 116 24.71 2.87 6.21
CA GLY A 116 23.77 3.42 7.20
C GLY A 116 24.42 3.84 8.51
N PRO A 117 23.79 4.73 9.30
CA PRO A 117 22.47 5.35 9.08
C PRO A 117 22.48 6.41 7.98
N ILE A 118 21.31 6.62 7.38
CA ILE A 118 21.10 7.65 6.34
C ILE A 118 20.42 8.86 6.96
N HIS A 119 20.88 10.05 6.60
CA HIS A 119 20.34 11.31 7.12
C HIS A 119 19.90 12.25 6.00
N MET A 120 18.86 13.03 6.26
CA MET A 120 18.48 14.17 5.42
C MET A 120 19.34 15.37 5.83
N VAL A 121 19.99 16.02 4.85
CA VAL A 121 20.88 17.16 5.11
C VAL A 121 20.06 18.45 5.25
N THR A 122 19.46 18.64 6.42
CA THR A 122 18.65 19.81 6.72
C THR A 122 19.47 20.99 7.25
N LYS A 123 20.55 20.72 7.96
CA LYS A 123 21.43 21.80 8.52
C LYS A 123 21.95 22.76 7.46
N GLU A 124 22.34 22.24 6.31
CA GLU A 124 22.81 23.07 5.18
C GLU A 124 21.64 23.85 4.56
N ALA A 125 20.49 23.18 4.39
CA ALA A 125 19.30 23.82 3.83
C ALA A 125 18.87 25.06 4.64
N PHE A 126 18.92 24.98 5.94
CA PHE A 126 18.56 26.09 6.83
C PHE A 126 19.62 27.19 6.94
N GLN A 127 20.75 27.12 6.23
CA GLN A 127 21.65 28.26 6.06
C GLN A 127 21.11 29.27 5.01
N ASP A 128 20.18 28.83 4.15
CA ASP A 128 19.45 29.73 3.26
C ASP A 128 18.30 30.41 4.02
N PRO A 129 18.29 31.75 4.20
CA PRO A 129 17.24 32.45 4.93
C PRO A 129 15.84 32.27 4.33
N HIS A 130 15.74 32.04 3.02
CA HIS A 130 14.45 31.76 2.38
C HIS A 130 13.93 30.39 2.75
N LEU A 131 14.78 29.38 2.82
CA LEU A 131 14.38 28.03 3.24
C LEU A 131 14.09 27.98 4.75
N GLU A 132 14.82 28.75 5.55
CA GLU A 132 14.58 28.87 6.99
C GLU A 132 13.19 29.44 7.32
N THR A 133 12.65 30.30 6.48
CA THR A 133 11.33 30.94 6.65
C THR A 133 10.27 30.29 5.78
N VAL A 134 10.22 30.62 4.50
CA VAL A 134 9.17 30.18 3.58
C VAL A 134 9.20 28.65 3.36
N GLY A 135 10.39 28.07 3.26
CA GLY A 135 10.52 26.60 3.16
C GLY A 135 9.98 25.91 4.40
N TRP A 136 10.27 26.45 5.59
CA TRP A 136 9.77 25.92 6.86
C TRP A 136 8.26 26.10 7.02
N GLU A 137 7.68 27.24 6.65
CA GLU A 137 6.24 27.47 6.67
C GLU A 137 5.50 26.50 5.73
N ASN A 138 5.99 26.30 4.54
CA ASN A 138 5.43 25.32 3.59
C ASN A 138 5.50 23.89 4.14
N PHE A 139 6.60 23.55 4.80
CA PHE A 139 6.74 22.28 5.50
C PHE A 139 5.72 22.10 6.61
N LEU A 140 5.55 23.09 7.47
CA LEU A 140 4.55 23.05 8.55
C LEU A 140 3.13 22.95 7.99
N GLY A 141 2.83 23.66 6.91
CA GLY A 141 1.54 23.58 6.23
C GLY A 141 1.21 22.20 5.71
N MET A 142 2.23 21.40 5.36
CA MET A 142 2.04 20.03 4.90
C MET A 142 2.04 19.00 6.03
N THR A 143 2.88 19.17 7.04
CA THR A 143 3.05 18.12 8.05
C THR A 143 3.47 18.65 9.42
N VAL A 144 2.65 19.49 10.01
CA VAL A 144 2.88 19.99 11.38
C VAL A 144 3.10 18.86 12.39
N GLY A 145 2.47 17.72 12.20
CA GLY A 145 2.64 16.56 13.06
C GLY A 145 4.09 16.07 13.15
N GLN A 146 4.87 16.15 12.07
CA GLN A 146 6.30 15.80 12.11
C GLN A 146 7.10 16.79 12.95
N ALA A 147 6.81 18.09 12.87
CA ALA A 147 7.45 19.10 13.69
C ALA A 147 7.16 18.86 15.19
N VAL A 148 5.93 18.51 15.53
CA VAL A 148 5.54 18.16 16.92
C VAL A 148 6.31 16.91 17.39
N VAL A 149 6.44 15.89 16.55
CA VAL A 149 7.22 14.69 16.89
C VAL A 149 8.68 15.04 17.13
N TRP A 150 9.30 15.83 16.26
CA TRP A 150 10.68 16.28 16.44
C TRP A 150 10.84 17.09 17.73
N ALA A 151 9.94 18.04 18.01
CA ALA A 151 9.97 18.81 19.23
C ALA A 151 9.87 17.92 20.49
N SER A 152 9.03 16.89 20.46
CA SER A 152 8.90 15.93 21.57
C SER A 152 10.15 15.07 21.79
N GLN A 153 11.03 14.95 20.80
CA GLN A 153 12.28 14.20 20.84
C GLN A 153 13.52 15.09 20.95
N ASN A 154 13.30 16.38 21.11
CA ASN A 154 14.37 17.39 21.15
C ASN A 154 15.22 17.40 19.87
N ILE A 155 14.61 17.15 18.72
CA ILE A 155 15.23 17.23 17.40
C ILE A 155 14.87 18.58 16.78
N ASP A 156 15.88 19.39 16.50
CA ASP A 156 15.75 20.61 15.71
C ASP A 156 16.48 20.41 14.38
N PRO A 157 15.76 20.39 13.24
CA PRO A 157 16.36 20.12 11.93
C PRO A 157 17.34 21.21 11.46
N LYS A 158 17.35 22.38 12.09
CA LYS A 158 18.39 23.42 11.85
C LYS A 158 19.76 23.01 12.37
N TYR A 159 19.81 22.21 13.42
CA TYR A 159 21.06 21.82 14.10
C TYR A 159 21.37 20.33 13.98
N THR A 160 20.40 19.52 13.66
CA THR A 160 20.53 18.05 13.58
C THR A 160 19.96 17.57 12.27
N ASN A 161 20.76 16.84 11.48
CA ASN A 161 20.28 16.13 10.30
C ASN A 161 19.46 14.92 10.76
N PRO A 162 18.14 14.88 10.53
CA PRO A 162 17.32 13.78 11.02
C PRO A 162 17.59 12.48 10.25
N GLU A 163 17.61 11.36 10.99
CA GLU A 163 17.79 10.02 10.43
C GLU A 163 16.54 9.59 9.64
N LEU A 164 16.78 8.94 8.53
CA LEU A 164 15.75 8.38 7.64
C LEU A 164 15.72 6.86 7.71
N THR A 165 14.56 6.31 7.44
CA THR A 165 14.34 4.88 7.23
C THR A 165 13.33 4.64 6.12
N THR A 166 13.24 3.42 5.63
CA THR A 166 12.19 3.00 4.69
C THR A 166 11.01 2.41 5.45
N SER A 167 9.80 2.60 4.91
CA SER A 167 8.57 2.05 5.47
C SER A 167 8.33 0.61 5.03
N GLU A 168 7.34 -0.03 5.64
CA GLU A 168 6.65 -1.17 5.05
C GLU A 168 6.02 -0.79 3.70
N PRO A 169 5.78 -1.75 2.79
CA PRO A 169 5.08 -1.48 1.54
C PRO A 169 3.59 -1.17 1.75
N TYR A 170 3.04 -0.29 0.91
CA TYR A 170 1.62 0.06 0.85
C TYR A 170 1.06 -0.15 -0.54
N VAL A 171 -0.13 -0.71 -0.65
CA VAL A 171 -0.90 -0.80 -1.89
C VAL A 171 -1.94 0.30 -1.90
N MET A 172 -1.78 1.29 -2.78
CA MET A 172 -2.59 2.51 -2.78
C MET A 172 -2.82 3.00 -4.20
N GLY A 173 -3.98 2.71 -4.78
CA GLY A 173 -4.28 3.02 -6.16
C GLY A 173 -4.36 4.51 -6.51
N SER A 174 -4.58 5.41 -5.54
CA SER A 174 -4.73 6.85 -5.80
C SER A 174 -3.49 7.67 -5.49
N HIS A 175 -2.54 7.15 -4.72
CA HIS A 175 -1.42 7.98 -4.24
C HIS A 175 -0.19 7.89 -5.13
N ALA A 176 0.45 6.76 -5.22
CA ALA A 176 1.70 6.62 -5.94
C ALA A 176 1.81 5.30 -6.71
N THR A 177 0.73 4.51 -6.73
CA THR A 177 0.67 3.26 -7.45
C THR A 177 -0.45 3.26 -8.47
N CYS A 178 -0.47 2.26 -9.33
CA CYS A 178 -1.52 2.06 -10.33
C CYS A 178 -2.39 0.85 -10.03
N SER A 179 -2.27 0.29 -8.82
CA SER A 179 -3.03 -0.88 -8.37
C SER A 179 -4.51 -0.59 -8.21
N GLY A 180 -5.37 -1.53 -8.60
CA GLY A 180 -6.80 -1.41 -8.39
C GLY A 180 -7.64 -2.23 -9.36
N ALA A 181 -8.95 -2.01 -9.31
CA ALA A 181 -9.88 -2.64 -10.23
C ALA A 181 -9.68 -2.14 -11.67
N TRP A 182 -9.80 -3.06 -12.63
CA TRP A 182 -9.80 -2.70 -14.03
C TRP A 182 -11.16 -2.15 -14.41
N VAL A 183 -11.18 -0.92 -14.89
CA VAL A 183 -12.40 -0.19 -15.27
C VAL A 183 -12.39 0.20 -16.74
N SER A 184 -13.59 0.29 -17.32
CA SER A 184 -13.79 0.83 -18.66
C SER A 184 -13.29 2.27 -18.76
N GLY A 185 -12.59 2.55 -19.84
CA GLY A 185 -12.21 3.91 -20.21
C GLY A 185 -13.38 4.74 -20.73
N PRO A 186 -13.15 6.01 -21.08
CA PRO A 186 -14.14 6.85 -21.75
C PRO A 186 -14.30 6.44 -23.22
N GLU A 187 -15.55 6.53 -23.73
CA GLU A 187 -15.93 6.10 -25.07
C GLU A 187 -15.19 6.85 -26.21
N ASP A 188 -14.86 8.11 -25.97
CA ASP A 188 -14.30 9.03 -26.97
C ASP A 188 -12.79 8.94 -27.15
N ILE A 189 -12.07 8.34 -26.17
CA ILE A 189 -10.59 8.28 -26.19
C ILE A 189 -10.00 6.91 -25.87
N ALA A 190 -10.78 6.01 -25.27
CA ALA A 190 -10.26 4.67 -24.94
C ALA A 190 -10.17 3.81 -26.21
N PRO A 191 -9.09 3.01 -26.38
CA PRO A 191 -9.07 1.94 -27.37
C PRO A 191 -10.29 1.02 -27.18
N PRO A 192 -10.86 0.45 -28.27
CA PRO A 192 -12.08 -0.36 -28.19
C PRO A 192 -12.02 -1.51 -27.20
N GLU A 193 -10.88 -2.11 -27.02
CA GLU A 193 -10.63 -3.22 -26.07
C GLU A 193 -10.65 -2.78 -24.61
N TYR A 194 -10.55 -1.46 -24.34
CA TYR A 194 -10.61 -0.86 -23.01
C TYR A 194 -11.92 -0.08 -22.76
N PHE A 195 -12.88 -0.22 -23.64
CA PHE A 195 -14.22 0.32 -23.48
C PHE A 195 -15.27 -0.79 -23.59
N TRP A 196 -16.01 -1.03 -22.50
CA TRP A 196 -17.08 -2.04 -22.46
C TRP A 196 -18.41 -1.48 -21.92
N GLY A 197 -18.70 -0.27 -22.32
CA GLY A 197 -20.05 0.32 -22.22
C GLY A 197 -20.12 1.63 -21.44
N TYR A 198 -19.60 1.70 -20.22
CA TYR A 198 -19.75 2.88 -19.37
C TYR A 198 -18.44 3.23 -18.70
N ASN A 199 -18.03 4.51 -18.80
CA ASN A 199 -16.81 5.00 -18.20
C ASN A 199 -16.75 4.68 -16.69
N ARG A 200 -15.64 4.13 -16.21
CA ARG A 200 -15.40 3.70 -14.82
C ARG A 200 -16.24 2.48 -14.36
N MET A 201 -16.98 1.82 -15.25
CA MET A 201 -17.58 0.52 -14.93
C MET A 201 -16.49 -0.55 -14.85
N MET A 202 -16.51 -1.35 -13.79
CA MET A 202 -15.65 -2.51 -13.63
C MET A 202 -16.00 -3.62 -14.63
N THR A 203 -15.24 -4.70 -14.64
CA THR A 203 -15.55 -5.87 -15.48
C THR A 203 -16.80 -6.63 -15.02
N VAL A 204 -17.35 -6.27 -13.87
CA VAL A 204 -18.67 -6.71 -13.38
C VAL A 204 -19.69 -5.65 -13.74
N GLU A 205 -20.71 -6.04 -14.49
CA GLU A 205 -21.75 -5.13 -14.98
C GLU A 205 -22.49 -4.41 -13.83
N GLY A 206 -22.64 -3.10 -13.95
CA GLY A 206 -23.31 -2.26 -12.96
C GLY A 206 -22.45 -1.89 -11.75
N LEU A 207 -21.21 -2.38 -11.65
CA LEU A 207 -20.28 -2.01 -10.60
C LEU A 207 -19.32 -0.92 -11.11
N PHE A 208 -19.29 0.22 -10.42
CA PHE A 208 -18.48 1.37 -10.77
C PHE A 208 -17.40 1.64 -9.73
N GLY A 209 -16.23 2.12 -10.16
CA GLY A 209 -15.12 2.45 -9.29
C GLY A 209 -14.62 3.87 -9.46
N ALA A 210 -14.07 4.43 -8.38
CA ALA A 210 -13.40 5.72 -8.39
C ALA A 210 -12.31 5.81 -7.33
N GLY A 211 -11.33 6.68 -7.54
CA GLY A 211 -10.25 6.94 -6.58
C GLY A 211 -9.35 5.73 -6.36
N ASP A 212 -9.08 5.41 -5.10
CA ASP A 212 -8.17 4.35 -4.69
C ASP A 212 -8.57 2.95 -5.20
N THR A 213 -9.85 2.74 -5.46
CA THR A 213 -10.37 1.46 -5.99
C THR A 213 -9.92 1.18 -7.42
N VAL A 214 -9.68 2.23 -8.22
CA VAL A 214 -9.40 2.12 -9.65
C VAL A 214 -7.92 2.01 -9.93
N GLY A 215 -7.52 1.00 -10.68
CA GLY A 215 -6.18 0.81 -11.19
C GLY A 215 -5.87 1.59 -12.48
N GLY A 216 -4.64 1.44 -12.98
CA GLY A 216 -4.20 2.01 -14.26
C GLY A 216 -3.82 3.50 -14.23
N SER A 217 -4.03 4.20 -13.14
CA SER A 217 -3.67 5.62 -12.99
C SER A 217 -3.15 5.91 -11.58
N ALA A 218 -2.00 6.57 -11.51
CA ALA A 218 -1.39 7.01 -10.27
C ALA A 218 -1.70 8.48 -9.97
N HIS A 219 -1.31 8.97 -8.77
CA HIS A 219 -1.39 10.38 -8.36
C HIS A 219 -2.79 11.01 -8.46
N LYS A 220 -3.81 10.23 -8.22
CA LYS A 220 -5.18 10.75 -8.21
C LYS A 220 -5.42 11.73 -7.06
N PHE A 221 -4.92 11.42 -5.86
CA PHE A 221 -5.10 12.22 -4.65
C PHE A 221 -6.58 12.63 -4.45
N SER A 222 -6.82 13.76 -3.80
CA SER A 222 -8.19 14.26 -3.61
C SER A 222 -8.81 14.74 -4.92
N SER A 223 -8.11 15.59 -5.69
CA SER A 223 -8.65 16.17 -6.91
C SER A 223 -8.97 15.12 -7.98
N GLY A 224 -8.05 14.19 -8.22
CA GLY A 224 -8.27 13.09 -9.16
C GLY A 224 -9.37 12.15 -8.69
N SER A 225 -9.44 11.84 -7.39
CA SER A 225 -10.50 10.99 -6.83
C SER A 225 -11.88 11.62 -6.94
N PHE A 226 -12.00 12.94 -6.72
CA PHE A 226 -13.25 13.67 -6.98
C PHE A 226 -13.63 13.68 -8.47
N THR A 227 -12.64 13.84 -9.34
CA THR A 227 -12.88 13.80 -10.80
C THR A 227 -13.38 12.41 -11.22
N GLU A 228 -12.74 11.34 -10.77
CA GLU A 228 -13.17 9.97 -11.05
C GLU A 228 -14.56 9.66 -10.46
N GLY A 229 -14.83 10.11 -9.24
CA GLY A 229 -16.15 9.98 -8.62
C GLY A 229 -17.24 10.66 -9.45
N ARG A 230 -16.96 11.85 -9.98
CA ARG A 230 -17.88 12.55 -10.88
C ARG A 230 -18.10 11.80 -12.20
N LEU A 231 -17.03 11.22 -12.78
CA LEU A 231 -17.15 10.44 -14.03
C LEU A 231 -17.94 9.15 -13.80
N ALA A 232 -17.64 8.43 -12.73
CA ALA A 232 -18.35 7.20 -12.36
C ALA A 232 -19.83 7.46 -12.08
N ALA A 233 -20.17 8.54 -11.34
CA ALA A 233 -21.54 8.90 -11.04
C ALA A 233 -22.35 9.22 -12.31
N LYS A 234 -21.79 10.00 -13.24
CA LYS A 234 -22.43 10.30 -14.53
C LYS A 234 -22.68 9.03 -15.36
N ALA A 235 -21.69 8.15 -15.40
CA ALA A 235 -21.80 6.90 -16.12
C ALA A 235 -22.82 5.93 -15.47
N ALA A 236 -22.89 5.91 -14.15
CA ALA A 236 -23.87 5.11 -13.41
C ALA A 236 -25.31 5.60 -13.64
N VAL A 237 -25.54 6.92 -13.67
CA VAL A 237 -26.86 7.49 -14.02
C VAL A 237 -27.26 7.07 -15.45
N LYS A 238 -26.35 7.25 -16.41
CA LYS A 238 -26.61 6.80 -17.79
C LYS A 238 -26.91 5.30 -17.87
N TYR A 239 -26.17 4.48 -17.13
CA TYR A 239 -26.41 3.03 -17.05
C TYR A 239 -27.82 2.71 -16.55
N ILE A 240 -28.26 3.37 -15.48
CA ILE A 240 -29.59 3.17 -14.89
C ILE A 240 -30.68 3.54 -15.91
N GLU A 241 -30.53 4.68 -16.61
CA GLU A 241 -31.47 5.15 -17.64
C GLU A 241 -31.54 4.19 -18.83
N ASP A 242 -30.38 3.79 -19.38
CA ASP A 242 -30.28 2.88 -20.53
C ASP A 242 -30.82 1.47 -20.24
N LYS A 243 -30.55 0.94 -19.05
CA LYS A 243 -30.96 -0.39 -18.60
C LYS A 243 -32.37 -0.41 -18.00
N LYS A 244 -33.00 0.74 -17.77
CA LYS A 244 -34.27 0.85 -17.06
C LYS A 244 -34.24 0.12 -15.70
N ALA A 245 -33.12 0.28 -14.98
CA ALA A 245 -32.81 -0.47 -13.77
C ALA A 245 -33.51 0.11 -12.51
N ASP A 246 -34.74 0.55 -12.64
CA ASP A 246 -35.43 1.38 -11.65
C ASP A 246 -36.14 0.58 -10.54
N ASN A 247 -36.06 -0.73 -10.48
CA ASN A 247 -36.75 -1.52 -9.44
C ASN A 247 -35.99 -2.78 -8.98
N LEU A 248 -34.71 -2.66 -8.69
CA LEU A 248 -33.97 -3.75 -8.08
C LEU A 248 -34.49 -4.01 -6.66
N LYS A 249 -35.07 -5.20 -6.43
CA LYS A 249 -35.54 -5.62 -5.11
C LYS A 249 -34.59 -6.65 -4.54
N VAL A 250 -34.11 -6.40 -3.34
CA VAL A 250 -33.40 -7.39 -2.54
C VAL A 250 -34.43 -8.11 -1.68
N SER A 251 -34.44 -9.44 -1.70
CA SER A 251 -35.37 -10.24 -0.88
C SER A 251 -34.91 -10.28 0.58
N ASP A 252 -35.87 -10.42 1.50
CA ASP A 252 -35.58 -10.61 2.93
C ASP A 252 -34.67 -11.83 3.17
N LYS A 253 -34.84 -12.88 2.36
CA LYS A 253 -33.96 -14.05 2.42
C LYS A 253 -32.51 -13.69 2.12
N GLN A 254 -32.23 -12.96 1.02
CA GLN A 254 -30.87 -12.53 0.68
C GLN A 254 -30.27 -11.65 1.78
N CYS A 255 -31.07 -10.76 2.38
CA CYS A 255 -30.62 -9.93 3.49
C CYS A 255 -30.27 -10.77 4.71
N ASN A 256 -31.05 -11.79 5.04
CA ASN A 256 -30.81 -12.65 6.19
C ASN A 256 -29.60 -13.56 5.96
N ASP A 257 -29.47 -14.17 4.78
CA ASP A 257 -28.30 -14.98 4.40
C ASP A 257 -26.99 -14.15 4.54
N LEU A 258 -27.00 -12.89 4.09
CA LEU A 258 -25.84 -11.99 4.25
C LEU A 258 -25.57 -11.62 5.72
N LYS A 259 -26.61 -11.42 6.52
CA LYS A 259 -26.43 -11.16 7.96
C LYS A 259 -25.79 -12.35 8.67
N GLU A 260 -26.20 -13.58 8.38
CA GLU A 260 -25.58 -14.77 8.93
C GLU A 260 -24.09 -14.82 8.63
N ILE A 261 -23.70 -14.54 7.39
CA ILE A 261 -22.29 -14.47 7.00
C ILE A 261 -21.56 -13.37 7.76
N ILE A 262 -22.14 -12.16 7.83
CA ILE A 262 -21.51 -10.99 8.46
C ILE A 262 -21.30 -11.20 9.96
N TYR A 263 -22.24 -11.80 10.65
CA TYR A 263 -22.20 -11.99 12.12
C TYR A 263 -21.55 -13.30 12.56
N LYS A 264 -21.24 -14.22 11.65
CA LYS A 264 -20.57 -15.50 11.94
C LYS A 264 -19.37 -15.39 12.90
N PRO A 265 -18.51 -14.36 12.85
CA PRO A 265 -17.41 -14.22 13.81
C PRO A 265 -17.87 -14.05 15.28
N LEU A 266 -19.03 -13.46 15.53
CA LEU A 266 -19.61 -13.38 16.90
C LEU A 266 -20.03 -14.77 17.40
N ASP A 267 -20.62 -15.57 16.51
CA ASP A 267 -21.03 -16.95 16.83
C ASP A 267 -19.81 -17.83 17.09
N ASN A 268 -18.75 -17.71 16.25
CA ASN A 268 -17.50 -18.44 16.45
C ASN A 268 -16.88 -18.15 17.82
N TYR A 269 -16.86 -16.87 18.24
CA TYR A 269 -16.37 -16.51 19.58
C TYR A 269 -17.24 -17.09 20.69
N THR A 270 -18.56 -16.99 20.56
CA THR A 270 -19.51 -17.47 21.58
C THR A 270 -19.38 -18.98 21.77
N ILE A 271 -19.31 -19.76 20.69
CA ILE A 271 -19.11 -21.21 20.74
C ILE A 271 -17.72 -21.52 21.32
N GLY A 272 -16.67 -20.94 20.82
CA GLY A 272 -15.30 -21.21 21.26
C GLY A 272 -15.03 -20.77 22.70
N ARG A 273 -15.68 -19.70 23.17
CA ARG A 273 -15.56 -19.23 24.56
C ARG A 273 -16.02 -20.28 25.58
N ASN A 274 -17.02 -21.06 25.23
CA ASN A 274 -17.54 -22.12 26.12
C ASN A 274 -16.56 -23.28 26.32
N GLU A 275 -15.54 -23.39 25.43
CA GLU A 275 -14.51 -24.42 25.48
C GLU A 275 -13.23 -23.96 26.21
N ILE A 276 -13.14 -22.65 26.54
CA ILE A 276 -11.95 -22.08 27.15
C ILE A 276 -12.01 -22.16 28.67
N THR A 277 -10.94 -22.66 29.26
CA THR A 277 -10.73 -22.70 30.73
C THR A 277 -10.00 -21.45 31.25
N GLY A 278 -10.08 -20.34 30.56
CA GLY A 278 -9.44 -19.05 30.87
C GLY A 278 -8.34 -18.68 29.88
N GLY A 279 -8.27 -17.40 29.52
CA GLY A 279 -7.27 -16.86 28.62
C GLY A 279 -7.83 -16.43 27.24
N THR A 280 -7.00 -15.78 26.44
CA THR A 280 -7.36 -15.20 25.13
C THR A 280 -7.08 -16.12 23.96
N VAL A 281 -6.51 -17.30 24.20
CA VAL A 281 -6.18 -18.30 23.17
C VAL A 281 -7.20 -19.42 23.23
N SER A 282 -7.83 -19.73 22.10
CA SER A 282 -8.83 -20.80 21.96
C SER A 282 -8.38 -21.81 20.90
N PRO A 283 -8.69 -23.11 21.10
CA PRO A 283 -8.50 -24.11 20.04
C PRO A 283 -9.55 -24.01 18.94
N SER A 284 -10.67 -23.34 19.21
CA SER A 284 -11.85 -23.33 18.33
C SER A 284 -11.98 -22.08 17.47
N TYR A 285 -11.27 -21.00 17.78
CA TYR A 285 -11.23 -19.80 16.96
C TYR A 285 -9.87 -19.11 17.02
N ILE A 286 -9.59 -18.26 16.03
CA ILE A 286 -8.48 -17.31 16.07
C ILE A 286 -9.02 -15.89 16.28
N SER A 287 -8.31 -15.06 17.04
CA SER A 287 -8.67 -13.66 17.19
C SER A 287 -8.24 -12.84 15.95
N PRO A 288 -8.89 -11.71 15.66
CA PRO A 288 -8.49 -10.84 14.54
C PRO A 288 -7.02 -10.42 14.58
N ILE A 289 -6.47 -10.18 15.77
CA ILE A 289 -5.06 -9.78 15.92
C ILE A 289 -4.09 -10.93 15.63
N GLN A 290 -4.42 -12.16 16.04
CA GLN A 290 -3.60 -13.33 15.71
C GLN A 290 -3.54 -13.56 14.20
N GLY A 291 -4.68 -13.48 13.53
CA GLY A 291 -4.74 -13.60 12.07
C GLY A 291 -3.99 -12.46 11.35
N LEU A 292 -4.10 -11.22 11.84
CA LEU A 292 -3.38 -10.08 11.28
C LEU A 292 -1.85 -10.24 11.40
N GLN A 293 -1.36 -10.65 12.56
CA GLN A 293 0.08 -10.87 12.77
C GLN A 293 0.62 -11.98 11.86
N ARG A 294 -0.16 -13.04 11.66
CA ARG A 294 0.18 -14.13 10.75
C ARG A 294 0.21 -13.66 9.30
N LEU A 295 -0.81 -12.89 8.86
CA LEU A 295 -0.85 -12.27 7.54
C LEU A 295 0.38 -11.40 7.29
N GLN A 296 0.67 -10.49 8.21
CA GLN A 296 1.79 -9.57 8.11
C GLN A 296 3.13 -10.29 8.03
N LYS A 297 3.30 -11.39 8.78
CA LYS A 297 4.51 -12.22 8.71
C LYS A 297 4.65 -12.89 7.34
N ILE A 298 3.58 -13.45 6.79
CA ILE A 298 3.60 -14.07 5.46
C ILE A 298 4.01 -13.05 4.40
N MET A 299 3.36 -11.89 4.38
CA MET A 299 3.64 -10.85 3.41
C MET A 299 5.06 -10.30 3.53
N ASP A 300 5.54 -10.06 4.75
CA ASP A 300 6.87 -9.53 5.02
C ASP A 300 7.99 -10.48 4.58
N GLU A 301 7.87 -11.76 4.90
CA GLU A 301 8.92 -12.74 4.65
C GLU A 301 8.90 -13.31 3.23
N TYR A 302 7.72 -13.51 2.64
CA TYR A 302 7.60 -14.22 1.36
C TYR A 302 7.27 -13.32 0.17
N VAL A 303 6.67 -12.14 0.40
CA VAL A 303 6.18 -11.28 -0.68
C VAL A 303 7.01 -10.00 -0.85
N GLY A 304 8.13 -9.90 -0.14
CA GLY A 304 9.06 -8.78 -0.27
C GLY A 304 8.70 -7.60 0.64
N GLY A 305 8.69 -7.83 1.96
CA GLY A 305 8.59 -6.79 2.97
C GLY A 305 9.96 -6.33 3.50
N ILE A 306 9.96 -5.67 4.64
CA ILE A 306 11.15 -5.06 5.24
C ILE A 306 12.21 -6.12 5.59
N THR A 307 11.79 -7.24 6.18
CA THR A 307 12.70 -8.29 6.67
C THR A 307 13.51 -8.92 5.53
N SER A 308 12.95 -8.96 4.32
CA SER A 308 13.62 -9.46 3.11
C SER A 308 14.29 -8.36 2.28
N ASN A 309 14.45 -7.14 2.80
CA ASN A 309 14.89 -5.97 2.04
C ASN A 309 14.08 -5.76 0.75
N TYR A 310 12.76 -6.00 0.83
CA TYR A 310 11.80 -5.90 -0.28
C TYR A 310 12.03 -6.90 -1.41
N MET A 311 12.87 -7.92 -1.20
CA MET A 311 13.18 -8.93 -2.20
C MET A 311 12.30 -10.16 -2.05
N THR A 312 11.86 -10.70 -3.19
CA THR A 312 11.15 -11.98 -3.30
C THR A 312 11.58 -12.71 -4.57
N ASN A 313 11.10 -13.92 -4.78
CA ASN A 313 11.28 -14.71 -5.99
C ASN A 313 10.10 -15.66 -6.18
N GLY A 314 10.03 -16.32 -7.35
CA GLY A 314 8.91 -17.19 -7.69
C GLY A 314 8.65 -18.31 -6.67
N ASN A 315 9.68 -18.91 -6.08
CA ASN A 315 9.51 -19.97 -5.08
C ASN A 315 8.95 -19.42 -3.75
N MET A 316 9.45 -18.27 -3.31
CA MET A 316 8.92 -17.60 -2.12
C MET A 316 7.47 -17.16 -2.32
N LEU A 317 7.14 -16.59 -3.47
CA LEU A 317 5.77 -16.17 -3.79
C LEU A 317 4.79 -17.34 -3.82
N LYS A 318 5.17 -18.48 -4.43
CA LYS A 318 4.36 -19.71 -4.41
C LYS A 318 4.14 -20.21 -2.99
N ARG A 319 5.18 -20.20 -2.15
CA ARG A 319 5.03 -20.55 -0.72
C ARG A 319 4.16 -19.53 0.03
N GLY A 320 4.29 -18.26 -0.29
CA GLY A 320 3.45 -17.20 0.27
C GLY A 320 1.97 -17.44 -0.05
N LEU A 321 1.63 -17.80 -1.29
CA LEU A 321 0.25 -18.15 -1.70
C LEU A 321 -0.29 -19.33 -0.91
N GLU A 322 0.48 -20.42 -0.81
CA GLU A 322 0.08 -21.59 -0.02
C GLU A 322 -0.21 -21.24 1.45
N LEU A 323 0.61 -20.39 2.06
CA LEU A 323 0.41 -19.93 3.44
C LEU A 323 -0.79 -18.97 3.58
N LEU A 324 -1.09 -18.17 2.54
CA LEU A 324 -2.27 -17.32 2.48
C LEU A 324 -3.54 -18.16 2.32
N ASP A 325 -3.52 -19.24 1.54
CA ASP A 325 -4.64 -20.17 1.42
C ASP A 325 -4.97 -20.81 2.76
N TRP A 326 -3.97 -21.32 3.48
CA TRP A 326 -4.15 -21.86 4.82
C TRP A 326 -4.68 -20.81 5.82
N LEU A 327 -4.20 -19.57 5.69
CA LEU A 327 -4.75 -18.49 6.52
C LEU A 327 -6.21 -18.24 6.21
N GLN A 328 -6.62 -18.21 4.94
CA GLN A 328 -8.01 -17.99 4.55
C GLN A 328 -8.93 -19.11 5.10
N GLU A 329 -8.49 -20.37 5.07
CA GLU A 329 -9.21 -21.49 5.73
C GLU A 329 -9.40 -21.23 7.22
N ASP A 330 -8.35 -20.78 7.93
CA ASP A 330 -8.44 -20.47 9.35
C ASP A 330 -9.32 -19.24 9.64
N LEU A 331 -9.41 -18.28 8.70
CA LEU A 331 -10.28 -17.09 8.85
C LEU A 331 -11.78 -17.44 8.84
N GLU A 332 -12.16 -18.62 8.39
CA GLU A 332 -13.54 -19.11 8.58
C GLU A 332 -13.88 -19.32 10.07
N LYS A 333 -12.85 -19.51 10.90
CA LYS A 333 -12.95 -19.66 12.35
C LYS A 333 -12.55 -18.41 13.13
N VAL A 334 -12.44 -17.24 12.47
CA VAL A 334 -12.14 -16.01 13.20
C VAL A 334 -13.27 -15.68 14.16
N GLY A 335 -12.91 -15.44 15.42
CA GLY A 335 -13.89 -15.10 16.49
C GLY A 335 -13.83 -13.61 16.82
N ALA A 336 -14.97 -13.01 17.11
CA ALA A 336 -15.12 -11.61 17.50
C ALA A 336 -15.95 -11.51 18.79
N GLU A 337 -15.39 -10.88 19.83
CA GLU A 337 -16.05 -10.73 21.13
C GLU A 337 -17.17 -9.69 21.10
N ASP A 338 -17.01 -8.66 20.29
CA ASP A 338 -17.92 -7.53 20.16
C ASP A 338 -17.95 -6.99 18.72
N TYR A 339 -18.73 -5.95 18.48
CA TYR A 339 -18.84 -5.32 17.15
C TYR A 339 -17.56 -4.65 16.69
N HIS A 340 -16.69 -4.18 17.60
CA HIS A 340 -15.38 -3.64 17.23
C HIS A 340 -14.47 -4.75 16.68
N GLN A 341 -14.42 -5.87 17.37
CA GLN A 341 -13.70 -7.05 16.91
C GLN A 341 -14.32 -7.67 15.65
N LEU A 342 -15.65 -7.62 15.51
CA LEU A 342 -16.34 -8.01 14.27
C LEU A 342 -15.84 -7.17 13.07
N MET A 343 -15.75 -5.86 13.24
CA MET A 343 -15.16 -4.99 12.22
C MET A 343 -13.71 -5.40 11.91
N ARG A 344 -12.89 -5.68 12.93
CA ARG A 344 -11.49 -6.14 12.75
C ARG A 344 -11.40 -7.49 12.05
N ALA A 345 -12.33 -8.40 12.31
CA ALA A 345 -12.39 -9.69 11.62
C ALA A 345 -12.65 -9.51 10.11
N TRP A 346 -13.56 -8.61 9.74
CA TRP A 346 -13.83 -8.30 8.34
C TRP A 346 -12.68 -7.54 7.68
N GLU A 347 -12.06 -6.60 8.36
CA GLU A 347 -10.84 -5.94 7.89
C GLU A 347 -9.74 -6.95 7.58
N LEU A 348 -9.57 -7.96 8.43
CA LEU A 348 -8.59 -9.03 8.23
C LEU A 348 -8.93 -9.90 7.01
N LYS A 349 -10.18 -10.30 6.83
CA LYS A 349 -10.63 -11.05 5.64
C LYS A 349 -10.36 -10.26 4.35
N HIS A 350 -10.66 -8.96 4.34
CA HIS A 350 -10.37 -8.09 3.19
C HIS A 350 -8.87 -7.95 2.92
N ARG A 351 -8.05 -7.83 3.97
CA ARG A 351 -6.59 -7.82 3.83
C ARG A 351 -6.06 -9.12 3.26
N ALA A 352 -6.57 -10.27 3.72
CA ALA A 352 -6.13 -11.58 3.23
C ALA A 352 -6.42 -11.75 1.74
N LEU A 353 -7.63 -11.43 1.29
CA LEU A 353 -8.01 -11.50 -0.12
C LEU A 353 -7.19 -10.54 -0.99
N THR A 354 -6.98 -9.30 -0.52
CA THR A 354 -6.11 -8.32 -1.20
C THR A 354 -4.68 -8.82 -1.27
N SER A 355 -4.15 -9.43 -0.20
CA SER A 355 -2.78 -9.96 -0.15
C SER A 355 -2.56 -11.11 -1.12
N GLN A 356 -3.54 -11.99 -1.27
CA GLN A 356 -3.51 -13.05 -2.28
C GLN A 356 -3.39 -12.45 -3.68
N CYS A 357 -4.26 -11.51 -4.04
CA CYS A 357 -4.22 -10.84 -5.33
C CYS A 357 -2.88 -10.13 -5.58
N VAL A 358 -2.33 -9.42 -4.58
CA VAL A 358 -1.00 -8.79 -4.65
C VAL A 358 0.09 -9.82 -4.91
N THR A 359 0.04 -10.97 -4.25
CA THR A 359 1.04 -12.03 -4.39
C THR A 359 0.98 -12.69 -5.76
N GLU A 360 -0.24 -12.97 -6.26
CA GLU A 360 -0.47 -13.53 -7.59
C GLU A 360 0.04 -12.60 -8.70
N HIS A 361 -0.27 -11.30 -8.63
CA HIS A 361 0.23 -10.32 -9.59
C HIS A 361 1.75 -10.18 -9.53
N THR A 362 2.34 -10.20 -8.30
CA THR A 362 3.80 -10.17 -8.14
C THR A 362 4.46 -11.42 -8.72
N LEU A 363 3.82 -12.59 -8.60
CA LEU A 363 4.31 -13.84 -9.18
C LEU A 363 4.21 -13.83 -10.72
N PHE A 364 3.09 -13.33 -11.24
CA PHE A 364 2.83 -13.26 -12.67
C PHE A 364 3.81 -12.34 -13.41
N ARG A 365 4.15 -11.18 -12.85
CA ARG A 365 5.08 -10.23 -13.45
C ARG A 365 6.53 -10.67 -13.26
N GLU A 366 7.16 -11.12 -14.33
CA GLU A 366 8.53 -11.66 -14.32
C GLU A 366 9.58 -10.59 -14.62
N GLU A 367 9.49 -9.45 -13.91
CA GLU A 367 10.45 -8.34 -13.97
C GLU A 367 10.53 -7.56 -12.65
N THR A 368 11.54 -6.72 -12.49
CA THR A 368 11.63 -5.71 -11.44
C THR A 368 11.45 -4.32 -12.07
N ARG A 369 10.20 -3.86 -12.15
CA ARG A 369 9.88 -2.55 -12.77
C ARG A 369 10.11 -1.38 -11.82
N TRP A 370 9.87 -1.57 -10.52
CA TRP A 370 9.99 -0.51 -9.51
C TRP A 370 11.01 -0.89 -8.42
N PRO A 371 12.33 -0.98 -8.75
CA PRO A 371 13.36 -1.24 -7.74
C PRO A 371 13.28 -0.16 -6.66
N GLY A 372 13.43 -0.57 -5.38
CA GLY A 372 13.20 0.31 -4.23
C GLY A 372 11.77 0.26 -3.67
N TYR A 373 10.82 -0.36 -4.39
CA TYR A 373 9.51 -0.72 -3.88
C TYR A 373 9.39 -2.23 -3.66
N TYR A 374 9.88 -3.03 -4.59
CA TYR A 374 10.11 -4.47 -4.44
C TYR A 374 11.09 -4.98 -5.50
N TYR A 375 11.62 -6.18 -5.29
CA TYR A 375 12.52 -6.83 -6.21
C TYR A 375 12.08 -8.27 -6.48
N ARG A 376 12.04 -8.64 -7.75
CA ARG A 376 12.00 -10.03 -8.20
C ARG A 376 13.44 -10.52 -8.34
N GLY A 377 13.97 -11.17 -7.30
CA GLY A 377 15.37 -11.62 -7.28
C GLY A 377 15.73 -12.61 -8.38
N ASP A 378 14.75 -13.30 -8.93
CA ASP A 378 14.84 -14.17 -10.08
C ASP A 378 14.68 -13.42 -11.43
N HIS A 379 14.15 -12.19 -11.43
CA HIS A 379 13.89 -11.33 -12.59
C HIS A 379 14.24 -9.87 -12.25
N MET A 380 15.54 -9.59 -12.09
CA MET A 380 15.99 -8.28 -11.56
C MET A 380 15.87 -7.13 -12.56
N LYS A 381 15.90 -7.40 -13.85
CA LYS A 381 15.88 -6.37 -14.89
C LYS A 381 14.45 -6.01 -15.29
N LEU A 382 14.29 -4.77 -15.73
CA LEU A 382 13.11 -4.30 -16.45
C LEU A 382 12.99 -5.03 -17.80
N ASP A 383 11.78 -5.37 -18.19
CA ASP A 383 11.47 -6.05 -19.44
C ASP A 383 10.30 -5.36 -20.14
N ASP A 384 10.61 -4.30 -20.91
CA ASP A 384 9.63 -3.53 -21.67
C ASP A 384 9.14 -4.24 -22.94
N GLU A 385 9.71 -5.42 -23.29
CA GLU A 385 9.27 -6.17 -24.46
C GLU A 385 8.07 -7.07 -24.14
N ASN A 386 7.98 -7.58 -22.90
CA ASN A 386 6.96 -8.53 -22.51
C ASN A 386 5.91 -7.92 -21.56
N TRP A 387 6.19 -6.76 -20.95
CA TRP A 387 5.36 -6.10 -19.93
C TRP A 387 5.16 -4.61 -20.27
#